data_4f7a1df054ef31dd529a97053ee1aae4
#
_entry.id   4f7a1df054ef31dd529a97053ee1aae4
#
_cell.length_a   1.000
_cell.length_b   1.000
_cell.length_c   1.000
_cell.angle_alpha   90.00
_cell.angle_beta   90.00
_cell.angle_gamma   90.00
#
_symmetry.space_group_name_H-M   'P 1'
#
loop_
_entity.id
_entity.type
_entity.pdbx_description
1 polymer ?
#
loop_
_entity_poly.entity_id
_entity_poly.type
_entity_poly.pdbx_seq_one_letter_code
_entity_poly.pdbx_strand_id
1 'polypeptide(L)'
;MMHTRQIETAAKNDGSYDFSSYFCHIQEDIRSADIAVANMEFTLSGKPYTGYPSFSAPDEYAEYLAECGFDIFLAANNHIFDKGAKGAERTLARYKELGEKYGIMVCGLAADDEDRKKSMPLKVLKKGIHIAFINFTYGTNIGSDRHWPRTNYMSDKSLINTALSDAEDCDISIVLPHWGEEYNLRHSADQERLSIELASNGADLIIGSHPHVPQGYAEVTERKTPVAYSLGNAVSNMSAQDTQVGLMARVKIIRKTNGDIQMLPITFTYLWCSRPGGYSDHYTVIPIKKYLDRRNEWKGPWDYDKMIRSYERVRKATGIEDN
;
A
#
# COMPACT_ATOMS: atom_id res chain seq x y z
N MET A 1 4.30 3.63 -6.20
CA MET A 1 5.66 3.77 -6.80
C MET A 1 5.87 5.16 -7.36
N MET A 2 7.14 5.60 -7.54
CA MET A 2 7.48 6.92 -8.09
C MET A 2 8.43 6.75 -9.29
N HIS A 3 7.90 6.87 -10.50
CA HIS A 3 8.68 6.77 -11.74
C HIS A 3 9.24 8.13 -12.16
N THR A 4 10.30 8.13 -12.99
CA THR A 4 10.96 9.34 -13.50
C THR A 4 9.95 10.35 -14.07
N ARG A 5 9.01 9.91 -14.92
CA ARG A 5 8.00 10.80 -15.51
C ARG A 5 7.06 11.43 -14.48
N GLN A 6 6.79 10.74 -13.36
CA GLN A 6 6.00 11.32 -12.27
C GLN A 6 6.78 12.46 -11.58
N ILE A 7 8.08 12.25 -11.36
CA ILE A 7 8.98 13.28 -10.79
C ILE A 7 9.06 14.49 -11.71
N GLU A 8 9.32 14.27 -13.01
CA GLU A 8 9.40 15.32 -14.03
C GLU A 8 8.09 16.13 -14.14
N THR A 9 6.94 15.44 -14.12
CA THR A 9 5.63 16.10 -14.24
C THR A 9 5.27 16.91 -12.99
N ALA A 10 5.76 16.50 -11.82
CA ALA A 10 5.53 17.21 -10.57
C ALA A 10 6.52 18.37 -10.33
N ALA A 11 7.64 18.42 -11.07
CA ALA A 11 8.68 19.43 -10.88
C ALA A 11 8.18 20.83 -11.28
N LYS A 12 8.46 21.82 -10.43
CA LYS A 12 8.20 23.25 -10.67
C LYS A 12 9.49 24.00 -11.06
N ASN A 13 9.32 25.19 -11.62
CA ASN A 13 10.43 26.05 -12.05
C ASN A 13 11.31 26.53 -10.89
N ASP A 14 10.81 26.56 -9.68
CA ASP A 14 11.54 26.94 -8.46
C ASP A 14 12.32 25.76 -7.82
N GLY A 15 12.24 24.57 -8.45
CA GLY A 15 12.91 23.36 -7.98
C GLY A 15 12.12 22.57 -6.92
N SER A 16 10.92 23.01 -6.55
CA SER A 16 9.98 22.26 -5.72
C SER A 16 9.16 21.27 -6.54
N TYR A 17 8.34 20.43 -5.86
CA TYR A 17 7.48 19.43 -6.50
C TYR A 17 6.04 19.61 -6.05
N ASP A 18 5.09 19.39 -6.98
CA ASP A 18 3.66 19.48 -6.71
C ASP A 18 2.95 18.17 -7.05
N PHE A 19 2.45 17.51 -6.02
CA PHE A 19 1.70 16.25 -6.13
C PHE A 19 0.21 16.45 -5.82
N SER A 20 -0.27 17.67 -5.66
CA SER A 20 -1.64 17.99 -5.19
C SER A 20 -2.76 17.38 -6.03
N SER A 21 -2.51 17.12 -7.32
CA SER A 21 -3.46 16.48 -8.24
C SER A 21 -3.62 14.98 -8.04
N TYR A 22 -2.67 14.31 -7.36
CA TYR A 22 -2.62 12.83 -7.37
C TYR A 22 -3.83 12.20 -6.69
N PHE A 23 -4.18 12.63 -5.50
CA PHE A 23 -5.27 12.05 -4.72
C PHE A 23 -6.45 12.99 -4.47
N CYS A 24 -6.55 14.12 -5.20
CA CYS A 24 -7.58 15.14 -4.98
C CYS A 24 -9.02 14.59 -5.09
N HIS A 25 -9.27 13.55 -5.90
CA HIS A 25 -10.60 12.95 -6.06
C HIS A 25 -10.94 11.87 -5.01
N ILE A 26 -9.97 11.45 -4.19
CA ILE A 26 -10.17 10.45 -3.13
C ILE A 26 -9.65 10.94 -1.78
N GLN A 27 -9.20 12.19 -1.68
CA GLN A 27 -8.64 12.74 -0.44
C GLN A 27 -9.64 12.74 0.71
N GLU A 28 -10.92 13.03 0.43
CA GLU A 28 -11.98 12.95 1.43
C GLU A 28 -12.18 11.51 1.92
N ASP A 29 -12.12 10.53 1.01
CA ASP A 29 -12.20 9.11 1.36
C ASP A 29 -11.04 8.69 2.26
N ILE A 30 -9.80 9.17 1.98
CA ILE A 30 -8.61 8.91 2.82
C ILE A 30 -8.80 9.55 4.19
N ARG A 31 -9.13 10.83 4.26
CA ARG A 31 -9.29 11.59 5.52
C ARG A 31 -10.46 11.12 6.39
N SER A 32 -11.46 10.48 5.78
CA SER A 32 -12.61 9.94 6.52
C SER A 32 -12.30 8.65 7.28
N ALA A 33 -11.16 8.00 6.97
CA ALA A 33 -10.71 6.84 7.70
C ALA A 33 -10.12 7.24 9.06
N ASP A 34 -10.31 6.39 10.07
CA ASP A 34 -9.63 6.56 11.35
C ASP A 34 -8.14 6.22 11.27
N ILE A 35 -7.79 5.28 10.39
CA ILE A 35 -6.43 4.89 10.05
C ILE A 35 -6.38 4.65 8.54
N ALA A 36 -5.57 5.42 7.83
CA ALA A 36 -5.29 5.25 6.41
C ALA A 36 -3.87 4.71 6.21
N VAL A 37 -3.73 3.65 5.40
CA VAL A 37 -2.47 2.90 5.21
C VAL A 37 -2.02 2.99 3.75
N ALA A 38 -0.73 3.25 3.51
CA ALA A 38 -0.14 3.27 2.16
C ALA A 38 1.12 2.40 2.08
N ASN A 39 1.26 1.60 1.00
CA ASN A 39 2.52 0.94 0.67
C ASN A 39 3.45 1.91 -0.06
N MET A 40 4.61 2.18 0.57
CA MET A 40 5.61 3.14 0.10
C MET A 40 6.70 2.43 -0.71
N GLU A 41 6.38 2.02 -1.93
CA GLU A 41 7.24 1.19 -2.76
C GLU A 41 8.30 2.03 -3.51
N PHE A 42 9.14 2.72 -2.76
CA PHE A 42 10.25 3.57 -3.16
C PHE A 42 11.08 3.97 -1.94
N THR A 43 12.28 4.51 -2.16
CA THR A 43 13.10 5.10 -1.10
C THR A 43 13.00 6.63 -1.08
N LEU A 44 13.30 7.24 0.06
CA LEU A 44 13.50 8.68 0.24
C LEU A 44 15.01 8.96 0.42
N SER A 45 15.82 8.53 -0.54
CA SER A 45 17.28 8.57 -0.44
C SER A 45 17.91 9.93 -0.79
N GLY A 46 17.07 10.92 -1.14
CA GLY A 46 17.52 12.24 -1.58
C GLY A 46 17.90 12.28 -3.07
N LYS A 47 18.45 13.43 -3.49
CA LYS A 47 18.89 13.65 -4.87
C LYS A 47 20.13 12.80 -5.21
N PRO A 48 20.31 12.35 -6.46
CA PRO A 48 19.36 12.51 -7.56
C PRO A 48 18.13 11.62 -7.40
N TYR A 49 16.94 12.19 -7.66
CA TYR A 49 15.71 11.42 -7.69
C TYR A 49 15.65 10.55 -8.95
N THR A 50 15.16 9.33 -8.81
CA THR A 50 15.15 8.33 -9.90
C THR A 50 13.92 7.46 -9.85
N GLY A 51 13.45 7.03 -11.02
CA GLY A 51 12.43 5.99 -11.18
C GLY A 51 13.04 4.60 -11.35
N TYR A 52 12.31 3.73 -12.07
CA TYR A 52 12.74 2.36 -12.37
C TYR A 52 14.14 2.34 -13.02
N PRO A 53 15.01 1.36 -12.70
CA PRO A 53 14.75 0.23 -11.79
C PRO A 53 15.06 0.50 -10.30
N SER A 54 15.57 1.66 -9.94
CA SER A 54 16.06 1.96 -8.59
C SER A 54 15.45 3.28 -8.13
N PHE A 55 14.39 3.19 -7.34
CA PHE A 55 13.54 4.32 -6.98
C PHE A 55 14.13 5.20 -5.87
N SER A 56 14.12 6.51 -6.10
CA SER A 56 14.34 7.55 -5.10
C SER A 56 13.35 8.68 -5.34
N ALA A 57 12.33 8.80 -4.49
CA ALA A 57 11.30 9.82 -4.61
C ALA A 57 11.72 11.15 -3.96
N PRO A 58 11.17 12.30 -4.42
CA PRO A 58 11.23 13.56 -3.66
C PRO A 58 10.58 13.41 -2.29
N ASP A 59 11.17 14.03 -1.27
CA ASP A 59 10.65 14.02 0.11
C ASP A 59 9.24 14.63 0.16
N GLU A 60 8.98 15.63 -0.67
CA GLU A 60 7.69 16.31 -0.80
C GLU A 60 6.56 15.36 -1.16
N TYR A 61 6.87 14.22 -1.81
CA TYR A 61 5.83 13.22 -2.10
C TYR A 61 5.36 12.50 -0.83
N ALA A 62 6.27 12.09 0.04
CA ALA A 62 5.89 11.45 1.30
C ALA A 62 5.19 12.45 2.24
N GLU A 63 5.63 13.72 2.25
CA GLU A 63 4.98 14.81 2.98
C GLU A 63 3.55 15.04 2.47
N TYR A 64 3.37 15.11 1.16
CA TYR A 64 2.04 15.22 0.53
C TYR A 64 1.11 14.06 0.93
N LEU A 65 1.63 12.81 0.99
CA LEU A 65 0.83 11.67 1.44
C LEU A 65 0.37 11.83 2.90
N ALA A 66 1.25 12.31 3.78
CA ALA A 66 0.89 12.63 5.16
C ALA A 66 -0.20 13.72 5.23
N GLU A 67 -0.06 14.79 4.42
CA GLU A 67 -1.06 15.86 4.30
C GLU A 67 -2.39 15.40 3.70
N CYS A 68 -2.38 14.36 2.85
CA CYS A 68 -3.59 13.71 2.34
C CYS A 68 -4.37 12.99 3.43
N GLY A 69 -3.75 12.65 4.57
CA GLY A 69 -4.38 11.97 5.69
C GLY A 69 -4.01 10.50 5.83
N PHE A 70 -2.94 10.04 5.20
CA PHE A 70 -2.38 8.72 5.52
C PHE A 70 -1.71 8.74 6.89
N ASP A 71 -1.88 7.65 7.66
CA ASP A 71 -1.39 7.49 9.02
C ASP A 71 -0.26 6.47 9.13
N ILE A 72 -0.27 5.41 8.30
CA ILE A 72 0.71 4.33 8.35
C ILE A 72 1.36 4.14 6.98
N PHE A 73 2.70 4.18 6.96
CA PHE A 73 3.50 3.88 5.78
C PHE A 73 4.09 2.47 5.89
N LEU A 74 3.76 1.60 4.92
CA LEU A 74 4.34 0.27 4.81
C LEU A 74 5.65 0.34 4.03
N ALA A 75 6.72 -0.13 4.61
CA ALA A 75 8.05 -0.04 4.06
C ALA A 75 8.71 -1.40 3.74
N ALA A 76 8.10 -2.53 4.17
CA ALA A 76 8.57 -3.84 3.76
C ALA A 76 8.09 -4.16 2.33
N ASN A 77 8.89 -3.78 1.35
CA ASN A 77 8.68 -4.05 -0.07
C ASN A 77 10.02 -4.32 -0.77
N ASN A 78 9.99 -4.77 -2.03
CA ASN A 78 11.19 -5.15 -2.76
C ASN A 78 12.11 -3.97 -3.13
N HIS A 79 11.61 -2.73 -3.06
CA HIS A 79 12.35 -1.51 -3.41
C HIS A 79 12.95 -0.76 -2.21
N ILE A 80 12.75 -1.23 -0.98
CA ILE A 80 13.21 -0.50 0.22
C ILE A 80 14.74 -0.30 0.27
N PHE A 81 15.50 -1.17 -0.38
CA PHE A 81 16.96 -1.09 -0.43
C PHE A 81 17.51 -0.64 -1.79
N ASP A 82 16.71 -0.07 -2.69
CA ASP A 82 17.12 0.36 -4.03
C ASP A 82 18.34 1.30 -4.04
N LYS A 83 18.55 2.04 -2.97
CA LYS A 83 19.70 2.97 -2.80
C LYS A 83 20.69 2.49 -1.71
N GLY A 84 20.70 1.19 -1.42
CA GLY A 84 21.58 0.58 -0.45
C GLY A 84 21.34 1.04 0.99
N ALA A 85 22.30 0.78 1.88
CA ALA A 85 22.21 1.10 3.31
C ALA A 85 21.89 2.58 3.53
N LYS A 86 22.66 3.49 2.93
CA LYS A 86 22.49 4.95 3.11
C LYS A 86 21.12 5.45 2.65
N GLY A 87 20.59 4.86 1.57
CA GLY A 87 19.24 5.18 1.10
C GLY A 87 18.17 4.75 2.09
N ALA A 88 18.30 3.55 2.66
CA ALA A 88 17.37 3.03 3.66
C ALA A 88 17.47 3.79 4.99
N GLU A 89 18.69 4.10 5.46
CA GLU A 89 18.93 4.93 6.66
C GLU A 89 18.26 6.30 6.52
N ARG A 90 18.46 6.97 5.37
CA ARG A 90 17.84 8.26 5.10
C ARG A 90 16.30 8.14 5.01
N THR A 91 15.80 7.10 4.37
CA THR A 91 14.36 6.85 4.29
C THR A 91 13.75 6.70 5.68
N LEU A 92 14.40 5.93 6.57
CA LEU A 92 13.96 5.78 7.95
C LEU A 92 14.00 7.11 8.72
N ALA A 93 15.06 7.91 8.53
CA ALA A 93 15.18 9.22 9.16
C ALA A 93 14.05 10.16 8.69
N ARG A 94 13.75 10.19 7.37
CA ARG A 94 12.64 10.98 6.84
C ARG A 94 11.28 10.53 7.39
N TYR A 95 11.06 9.23 7.53
CA TYR A 95 9.83 8.72 8.14
C TYR A 95 9.71 9.13 9.62
N LYS A 96 10.81 9.16 10.39
CA LYS A 96 10.81 9.67 11.76
C LYS A 96 10.43 11.15 11.83
N GLU A 97 10.99 11.99 10.95
CA GLU A 97 10.63 13.41 10.85
C GLU A 97 9.15 13.60 10.49
N LEU A 98 8.60 12.78 9.57
CA LEU A 98 7.17 12.80 9.26
C LEU A 98 6.32 12.31 10.44
N GLY A 99 6.81 11.37 11.21
CA GLY A 99 6.21 10.93 12.49
C GLY A 99 6.09 12.06 13.49
N GLU A 100 7.16 12.82 13.69
CA GLU A 100 7.19 13.99 14.59
C GLU A 100 6.25 15.12 14.11
N LYS A 101 6.21 15.37 12.79
CA LYS A 101 5.44 16.47 12.21
C LYS A 101 3.95 16.16 12.02
N TYR A 102 3.63 14.95 11.56
CA TYR A 102 2.28 14.59 11.10
C TYR A 102 1.69 13.38 11.86
N GLY A 103 2.43 12.75 12.75
CA GLY A 103 1.99 11.54 13.46
C GLY A 103 2.07 10.26 12.61
N ILE A 104 2.86 10.26 11.52
CA ILE A 104 3.03 9.07 10.67
C ILE A 104 3.70 7.94 11.45
N MET A 105 3.14 6.75 11.35
CA MET A 105 3.73 5.51 11.85
C MET A 105 4.31 4.70 10.69
N VAL A 106 5.39 3.96 10.94
CA VAL A 106 6.05 3.13 9.93
C VAL A 106 5.99 1.67 10.33
N CYS A 107 5.64 0.81 9.36
CA CYS A 107 5.65 -0.63 9.53
C CYS A 107 6.56 -1.28 8.48
N GLY A 108 7.48 -2.14 8.90
CA GLY A 108 8.30 -2.93 7.98
C GLY A 108 9.71 -2.42 7.71
N LEU A 109 10.14 -1.31 8.33
CA LEU A 109 11.53 -0.83 8.28
C LEU A 109 11.98 -0.40 9.68
N ALA A 110 13.14 -0.86 10.13
CA ALA A 110 13.72 -0.63 11.44
C ALA A 110 15.21 -0.30 11.33
N ALA A 111 15.77 0.35 12.34
CA ALA A 111 17.18 0.73 12.36
C ALA A 111 18.12 -0.48 12.46
N ASP A 112 17.73 -1.46 13.26
CA ASP A 112 18.48 -2.69 13.51
C ASP A 112 17.55 -3.85 13.90
N ASP A 113 18.11 -4.99 14.31
CA ASP A 113 17.34 -6.18 14.70
C ASP A 113 16.59 -5.98 16.04
N GLU A 114 17.07 -5.13 16.93
CA GLU A 114 16.41 -4.84 18.20
C GLU A 114 15.19 -3.95 17.97
N ASP A 115 15.37 -2.88 17.18
CA ASP A 115 14.29 -1.98 16.76
C ASP A 115 13.23 -2.75 15.96
N ARG A 116 13.66 -3.65 15.04
CA ARG A 116 12.76 -4.52 14.26
C ARG A 116 11.87 -5.37 15.15
N LYS A 117 12.40 -6.01 16.17
CA LYS A 117 11.63 -6.84 17.11
C LYS A 117 10.64 -6.02 17.93
N LYS A 118 10.99 -4.77 18.27
CA LYS A 118 10.10 -3.88 19.03
C LYS A 118 8.99 -3.25 18.19
N SER A 119 9.24 -3.06 16.88
CA SER A 119 8.31 -2.42 15.95
C SER A 119 7.46 -3.41 15.13
N MET A 120 7.58 -4.71 15.35
CA MET A 120 6.80 -5.76 14.70
C MET A 120 6.21 -6.72 15.75
N PRO A 121 4.86 -6.71 15.95
CA PRO A 121 3.86 -5.92 15.20
C PRO A 121 3.85 -4.43 15.59
N LEU A 122 3.46 -3.56 14.65
CA LEU A 122 3.11 -2.18 14.97
C LEU A 122 1.73 -2.17 15.65
N LYS A 123 1.70 -1.83 16.94
CA LYS A 123 0.47 -1.77 17.73
C LYS A 123 -0.09 -0.36 17.78
N VAL A 124 -1.35 -0.19 17.45
CA VAL A 124 -2.04 1.11 17.39
C VAL A 124 -3.31 1.06 18.22
N LEU A 125 -3.50 2.01 19.12
CA LEU A 125 -4.75 2.21 19.83
C LEU A 125 -5.54 3.31 19.14
N LYS A 126 -6.72 2.97 18.59
CA LYS A 126 -7.61 3.96 17.96
C LYS A 126 -9.03 3.78 18.45
N LYS A 127 -9.61 4.83 19.01
CA LYS A 127 -10.98 4.81 19.55
C LYS A 127 -11.28 3.63 20.50
N GLY A 128 -10.30 3.28 21.32
CA GLY A 128 -10.41 2.17 22.28
C GLY A 128 -10.27 0.78 21.69
N ILE A 129 -9.85 0.63 20.43
CA ILE A 129 -9.58 -0.64 19.76
C ILE A 129 -8.07 -0.76 19.57
N HIS A 130 -7.47 -1.86 20.03
CA HIS A 130 -6.07 -2.21 19.82
C HIS A 130 -5.94 -2.98 18.51
N ILE A 131 -5.13 -2.46 17.59
CA ILE A 131 -4.92 -3.04 16.26
C ILE A 131 -3.43 -3.32 16.08
N ALA A 132 -3.07 -4.54 15.70
CA ALA A 132 -1.72 -4.92 15.33
C ALA A 132 -1.57 -4.93 13.80
N PHE A 133 -0.53 -4.26 13.27
CA PHE A 133 -0.17 -4.28 11.86
C PHE A 133 1.14 -5.04 11.67
N ILE A 134 1.16 -6.01 10.76
CA ILE A 134 2.30 -6.86 10.45
C ILE A 134 2.59 -6.76 8.96
N ASN A 135 3.71 -6.10 8.58
CA ASN A 135 4.12 -5.91 7.20
C ASN A 135 5.45 -6.62 6.93
N PHE A 136 5.50 -7.40 5.84
CA PHE A 136 6.71 -8.09 5.39
C PHE A 136 6.74 -8.24 3.86
N THR A 137 7.92 -8.52 3.29
CA THR A 137 8.14 -8.67 1.84
C THR A 137 8.69 -10.04 1.49
N TYR A 138 8.37 -10.52 0.28
CA TYR A 138 8.96 -11.74 -0.29
C TYR A 138 10.48 -11.65 -0.47
N GLY A 139 10.99 -10.43 -0.65
CA GLY A 139 12.41 -10.18 -0.91
C GLY A 139 12.69 -8.71 -1.20
N THR A 140 13.95 -8.41 -1.49
CA THR A 140 14.41 -7.09 -1.92
C THR A 140 15.24 -7.20 -3.20
N ASN A 141 15.13 -6.22 -4.11
CA ASN A 141 15.84 -6.23 -5.40
C ASN A 141 17.36 -6.13 -5.22
N ILE A 142 17.81 -5.54 -4.12
CA ILE A 142 19.20 -5.47 -3.71
C ILE A 142 19.32 -6.19 -2.38
N GLY A 143 20.30 -7.10 -2.30
CA GLY A 143 20.60 -7.81 -1.05
C GLY A 143 21.05 -6.85 0.05
N SER A 144 20.73 -7.19 1.30
CA SER A 144 21.11 -6.40 2.48
C SER A 144 22.24 -7.07 3.24
N ASP A 145 23.05 -6.25 3.93
CA ASP A 145 24.07 -6.65 4.89
C ASP A 145 23.55 -6.54 6.34
N ARG A 146 24.17 -7.27 7.28
CA ARG A 146 23.81 -7.21 8.72
C ARG A 146 23.97 -5.82 9.37
N HIS A 147 24.68 -4.92 8.71
CA HIS A 147 24.89 -3.53 9.20
C HIS A 147 23.88 -2.54 8.61
N TRP A 148 23.00 -3.00 7.73
CA TRP A 148 21.97 -2.16 7.13
C TRP A 148 20.74 -2.06 8.04
N PRO A 149 19.88 -1.05 7.85
CA PRO A 149 18.52 -1.09 8.37
C PRO A 149 17.83 -2.40 8.03
N ARG A 150 16.89 -2.80 8.86
CA ARG A 150 16.20 -4.08 8.75
C ARG A 150 14.83 -3.92 8.13
N THR A 151 14.51 -4.81 7.21
CA THR A 151 13.12 -5.04 6.77
C THR A 151 12.67 -6.44 7.17
N ASN A 152 11.37 -6.69 7.10
CA ASN A 152 10.78 -7.97 7.48
C ASN A 152 10.65 -8.85 6.24
N TYR A 153 11.31 -10.00 6.22
CA TYR A 153 11.24 -10.95 5.11
C TYR A 153 10.20 -12.04 5.36
N MET A 154 9.47 -12.42 4.31
CA MET A 154 8.52 -13.54 4.31
C MET A 154 9.19 -14.89 4.66
N SER A 155 10.48 -15.03 4.38
CA SER A 155 11.28 -16.20 4.74
C SER A 155 11.59 -16.31 6.23
N ASP A 156 11.50 -15.20 7.00
CA ASP A 156 11.69 -15.19 8.45
C ASP A 156 10.38 -15.57 9.17
N LYS A 157 10.00 -16.84 9.01
CA LYS A 157 8.78 -17.40 9.60
C LYS A 157 8.71 -17.26 11.11
N SER A 158 9.87 -17.36 11.79
CA SER A 158 9.95 -17.21 13.24
C SER A 158 9.54 -15.80 13.67
N LEU A 159 10.04 -14.77 12.99
CA LEU A 159 9.68 -13.39 13.27
C LEU A 159 8.18 -13.13 13.05
N ILE A 160 7.63 -13.64 11.92
CA ILE A 160 6.21 -13.46 11.60
C ILE A 160 5.33 -14.16 12.63
N ASN A 161 5.66 -15.41 13.02
CA ASN A 161 4.88 -16.14 14.01
C ASN A 161 4.97 -15.49 15.40
N THR A 162 6.14 -14.99 15.80
CA THR A 162 6.29 -14.20 17.02
C THR A 162 5.42 -12.94 16.98
N ALA A 163 5.42 -12.22 15.86
CA ALA A 163 4.59 -11.02 15.71
C ALA A 163 3.08 -11.32 15.77
N LEU A 164 2.64 -12.45 15.23
CA LEU A 164 1.24 -12.90 15.35
C LEU A 164 0.91 -13.28 16.80
N SER A 165 1.80 -14.00 17.49
CA SER A 165 1.62 -14.30 18.92
C SER A 165 1.61 -13.05 19.79
N ASP A 166 2.50 -12.07 19.51
CA ASP A 166 2.53 -10.79 20.22
C ASP A 166 1.31 -9.91 19.90
N ALA A 167 0.57 -10.23 18.84
CA ALA A 167 -0.68 -9.56 18.48
C ALA A 167 -1.91 -10.12 19.19
N GLU A 168 -1.80 -11.26 19.90
CA GLU A 168 -2.92 -11.89 20.61
C GLU A 168 -3.52 -11.00 21.71
N ASP A 169 -2.76 -10.03 22.24
CA ASP A 169 -3.25 -9.04 23.19
C ASP A 169 -3.95 -7.84 22.53
N CYS A 170 -3.98 -7.79 21.20
CA CYS A 170 -4.73 -6.81 20.43
C CYS A 170 -6.13 -7.32 20.08
N ASP A 171 -7.06 -6.39 19.85
CA ASP A 171 -8.43 -6.72 19.44
C ASP A 171 -8.49 -7.28 17.99
N ILE A 172 -7.59 -6.83 17.10
CA ILE A 172 -7.51 -7.21 15.68
C ILE A 172 -6.05 -7.24 15.22
N SER A 173 -5.69 -8.28 14.45
CA SER A 173 -4.41 -8.40 13.76
C SER A 173 -4.58 -8.30 12.24
N ILE A 174 -3.87 -7.34 11.61
CA ILE A 174 -3.91 -7.07 10.17
C ILE A 174 -2.53 -7.37 9.57
N VAL A 175 -2.48 -8.35 8.66
CA VAL A 175 -1.25 -8.73 7.96
C VAL A 175 -1.23 -8.12 6.57
N LEU A 176 -0.13 -7.45 6.25
CA LEU A 176 0.06 -6.64 5.04
C LEU A 176 1.27 -7.14 4.25
N PRO A 177 1.16 -8.32 3.58
CA PRO A 177 2.26 -8.92 2.84
C PRO A 177 2.52 -8.22 1.51
N HIS A 178 3.80 -8.06 1.17
CA HIS A 178 4.26 -7.68 -0.16
C HIS A 178 4.75 -8.94 -0.88
N TRP A 179 3.88 -9.54 -1.71
CA TRP A 179 4.01 -10.93 -2.18
C TRP A 179 3.42 -11.18 -3.56
N GLY A 180 3.62 -12.39 -4.10
CA GLY A 180 2.99 -12.86 -5.33
C GLY A 180 3.82 -12.57 -6.57
N GLU A 181 3.19 -12.65 -7.73
CA GLU A 181 3.80 -12.48 -9.05
C GLU A 181 3.29 -11.21 -9.72
N GLU A 182 4.21 -10.42 -10.28
CA GLU A 182 3.87 -9.19 -10.99
C GLU A 182 2.94 -9.45 -12.19
N TYR A 183 2.00 -8.53 -12.42
CA TYR A 183 1.12 -8.44 -13.58
C TYR A 183 0.12 -9.60 -13.74
N ASN A 184 0.02 -10.49 -12.77
CA ASN A 184 -0.91 -11.62 -12.81
C ASN A 184 -2.18 -11.27 -12.02
N LEU A 185 -3.34 -11.24 -12.70
CA LEU A 185 -4.64 -10.98 -12.08
C LEU A 185 -5.13 -12.13 -11.18
N ARG A 186 -4.51 -13.32 -11.28
CA ARG A 186 -4.79 -14.46 -10.41
C ARG A 186 -3.70 -14.56 -9.36
N HIS A 187 -4.09 -14.72 -8.11
CA HIS A 187 -3.13 -15.02 -7.06
C HIS A 187 -2.49 -16.42 -7.26
N SER A 188 -1.29 -16.60 -6.80
CA SER A 188 -0.56 -17.86 -6.89
C SER A 188 -0.98 -18.84 -5.79
N ALA A 189 -0.71 -20.14 -6.00
CA ALA A 189 -0.90 -21.17 -4.97
C ALA A 189 -0.06 -20.90 -3.72
N ASP A 190 1.09 -20.22 -3.85
CA ASP A 190 1.94 -19.83 -2.72
C ASP A 190 1.27 -18.74 -1.87
N GLN A 191 0.64 -17.74 -2.51
CA GLN A 191 -0.16 -16.75 -1.79
C GLN A 191 -1.33 -17.40 -1.05
N GLU A 192 -2.02 -18.36 -1.68
CA GLU A 192 -3.13 -19.08 -1.07
C GLU A 192 -2.66 -19.87 0.15
N ARG A 193 -1.59 -20.68 0.02
CA ARG A 193 -1.04 -21.45 1.15
C ARG A 193 -0.60 -20.57 2.30
N LEU A 194 0.11 -19.48 2.00
CA LEU A 194 0.57 -18.55 3.04
C LEU A 194 -0.59 -17.83 3.71
N SER A 195 -1.64 -17.46 2.98
CA SER A 195 -2.82 -16.81 3.59
C SER A 195 -3.52 -17.74 4.59
N ILE A 196 -3.62 -19.04 4.27
CA ILE A 196 -4.17 -20.04 5.18
C ILE A 196 -3.28 -20.21 6.42
N GLU A 197 -1.95 -20.26 6.24
CA GLU A 197 -0.98 -20.36 7.35
C GLU A 197 -1.10 -19.13 8.29
N LEU A 198 -1.12 -17.91 7.74
CA LEU A 198 -1.25 -16.68 8.52
C LEU A 198 -2.58 -16.61 9.28
N ALA A 199 -3.69 -16.94 8.61
CA ALA A 199 -5.01 -16.98 9.23
C ALA A 199 -5.10 -18.03 10.36
N SER A 200 -4.48 -19.21 10.18
CA SER A 200 -4.41 -20.25 11.19
C SER A 200 -3.57 -19.84 12.40
N ASN A 201 -2.59 -18.97 12.20
CA ASN A 201 -1.71 -18.43 13.25
C ASN A 201 -2.23 -17.11 13.85
N GLY A 202 -3.48 -16.72 13.59
CA GLY A 202 -4.14 -15.62 14.30
C GLY A 202 -4.34 -14.35 13.49
N ALA A 203 -4.00 -14.29 12.19
CA ALA A 203 -4.35 -13.13 11.37
C ALA A 203 -5.87 -13.02 11.21
N ASP A 204 -6.43 -11.83 11.50
CA ASP A 204 -7.86 -11.56 11.34
C ASP A 204 -8.19 -10.96 9.97
N LEU A 205 -7.21 -10.30 9.33
CA LEU A 205 -7.34 -9.68 8.02
C LEU A 205 -6.00 -9.73 7.28
N ILE A 206 -6.04 -10.05 5.98
CA ILE A 206 -4.85 -10.05 5.12
C ILE A 206 -5.10 -9.17 3.89
N ILE A 207 -4.24 -8.18 3.66
CA ILE A 207 -4.31 -7.30 2.48
C ILE A 207 -2.94 -7.23 1.81
N GLY A 208 -2.84 -7.83 0.62
CA GLY A 208 -1.60 -7.97 -0.13
C GLY A 208 -1.29 -6.81 -1.07
N SER A 209 -0.01 -6.71 -1.42
CA SER A 209 0.56 -5.79 -2.41
C SER A 209 1.66 -6.50 -3.22
N HIS A 210 2.27 -5.85 -4.18
CA HIS A 210 3.33 -6.27 -5.10
C HIS A 210 2.88 -6.61 -6.53
N PRO A 211 1.79 -7.38 -6.81
CA PRO A 211 1.46 -7.77 -8.19
C PRO A 211 1.22 -6.61 -9.16
N HIS A 212 1.09 -5.38 -8.67
CA HIS A 212 0.80 -4.15 -9.43
C HIS A 212 -0.53 -4.16 -10.20
N VAL A 213 -1.30 -5.21 -10.05
CA VAL A 213 -2.68 -5.36 -10.54
C VAL A 213 -3.55 -5.89 -9.40
N PRO A 214 -4.85 -5.56 -9.36
CA PRO A 214 -5.76 -6.16 -8.42
C PRO A 214 -5.83 -7.68 -8.59
N GLN A 215 -5.87 -8.40 -7.47
CA GLN A 215 -6.14 -9.84 -7.42
C GLN A 215 -7.39 -10.10 -6.59
N GLY A 216 -7.94 -11.30 -6.69
CA GLY A 216 -9.21 -11.67 -6.08
C GLY A 216 -9.25 -11.50 -4.55
N TYR A 217 -10.46 -11.63 -4.03
CA TYR A 217 -10.79 -11.68 -2.61
C TYR A 217 -11.25 -13.09 -2.24
N ALA A 218 -10.89 -13.57 -1.07
CA ALA A 218 -11.35 -14.84 -0.51
C ALA A 218 -11.55 -14.76 1.01
N GLU A 219 -12.33 -15.67 1.55
CA GLU A 219 -12.36 -15.99 2.98
C GLU A 219 -11.68 -17.33 3.17
N VAL A 220 -10.64 -17.39 3.99
CA VAL A 220 -9.84 -18.59 4.22
C VAL A 220 -10.05 -19.13 5.63
N THR A 221 -9.83 -20.43 5.82
CA THR A 221 -10.03 -21.17 7.07
C THR A 221 -11.49 -21.20 7.56
N GLU A 222 -11.76 -22.00 8.61
CA GLU A 222 -13.08 -22.04 9.25
C GLU A 222 -13.46 -20.72 9.94
N ARG A 223 -12.46 -19.91 10.32
CA ARG A 223 -12.66 -18.55 10.87
C ARG A 223 -13.12 -17.54 9.84
N LYS A 224 -13.10 -17.90 8.54
CA LYS A 224 -13.43 -17.02 7.42
C LYS A 224 -12.60 -15.73 7.41
N THR A 225 -11.30 -15.86 7.66
CA THR A 225 -10.38 -14.72 7.60
C THR A 225 -10.37 -14.11 6.20
N PRO A 226 -10.74 -12.83 6.05
CA PRO A 226 -10.79 -12.19 4.74
C PRO A 226 -9.37 -11.91 4.21
N VAL A 227 -9.18 -12.20 2.93
CA VAL A 227 -7.92 -12.01 2.20
C VAL A 227 -8.18 -11.25 0.91
N ALA A 228 -7.65 -10.03 0.77
CA ALA A 228 -7.50 -9.35 -0.50
C ALA A 228 -6.07 -9.60 -1.00
N TYR A 229 -5.89 -10.43 -2.03
CA TYR A 229 -4.56 -10.91 -2.43
C TYR A 229 -3.67 -9.80 -3.00
N SER A 230 -4.22 -8.81 -3.69
CA SER A 230 -3.50 -7.60 -4.11
C SER A 230 -4.47 -6.45 -4.38
N LEU A 231 -4.12 -5.27 -3.90
CA LEU A 231 -4.85 -4.04 -4.22
C LEU A 231 -4.40 -3.38 -5.54
N GLY A 232 -3.34 -3.87 -6.19
CA GLY A 232 -2.76 -3.20 -7.35
C GLY A 232 -2.12 -1.85 -7.02
N ASN A 233 -1.98 -0.99 -8.03
CA ASN A 233 -1.36 0.33 -7.88
C ASN A 233 -2.39 1.43 -7.60
N ALA A 234 -2.21 2.20 -6.55
CA ALA A 234 -2.94 3.46 -6.40
C ALA A 234 -2.45 4.50 -7.43
N VAL A 235 -1.14 4.72 -7.51
CA VAL A 235 -0.52 5.60 -8.50
C VAL A 235 0.78 5.02 -9.03
N SER A 236 0.94 5.00 -10.36
CA SER A 236 2.12 4.43 -11.04
C SER A 236 2.20 4.90 -12.50
N ASN A 237 3.40 4.88 -13.08
CA ASN A 237 3.60 5.06 -14.52
C ASN A 237 3.91 3.75 -15.25
N MET A 238 3.61 2.59 -14.66
CA MET A 238 3.85 1.29 -15.27
C MET A 238 3.00 1.09 -16.52
N SER A 239 3.62 0.59 -17.60
CA SER A 239 2.96 0.39 -18.91
C SER A 239 2.32 -0.98 -19.10
N ALA A 240 2.64 -1.96 -18.26
CA ALA A 240 2.02 -3.28 -18.33
C ALA A 240 0.50 -3.21 -18.22
N GLN A 241 -0.16 -4.19 -18.80
CA GLN A 241 -1.61 -4.23 -18.85
C GLN A 241 -2.21 -4.20 -17.43
N ASP A 242 -3.30 -3.45 -17.26
CA ASP A 242 -4.07 -3.31 -16.01
C ASP A 242 -3.37 -2.65 -14.81
N THR A 243 -2.09 -2.29 -14.93
CA THR A 243 -1.32 -1.64 -13.86
C THR A 243 -1.76 -0.20 -13.51
N GLN A 244 -2.72 0.37 -14.28
CA GLN A 244 -3.37 1.63 -13.94
C GLN A 244 -4.64 1.43 -13.08
N VAL A 245 -5.11 0.18 -12.93
CA VAL A 245 -6.23 -0.16 -12.05
C VAL A 245 -5.69 -0.51 -10.67
N GLY A 246 -6.27 0.09 -9.65
CA GLY A 246 -6.03 -0.25 -8.25
C GLY A 246 -7.32 -0.42 -7.48
N LEU A 247 -7.19 -0.83 -6.23
CA LEU A 247 -8.29 -0.93 -5.27
C LEU A 247 -7.96 -0.11 -4.02
N MET A 248 -8.95 0.59 -3.52
CA MET A 248 -8.98 1.07 -2.13
C MET A 248 -9.86 0.14 -1.33
N ALA A 249 -9.29 -0.57 -0.36
CA ALA A 249 -10.01 -1.42 0.57
C ALA A 249 -10.40 -0.63 1.81
N ARG A 250 -11.65 -0.73 2.24
CA ARG A 250 -12.15 -0.12 3.47
C ARG A 250 -12.72 -1.20 4.37
N VAL A 251 -12.25 -1.20 5.61
CA VAL A 251 -12.71 -2.12 6.66
C VAL A 251 -13.27 -1.31 7.82
N LYS A 252 -14.45 -1.66 8.28
CA LYS A 252 -15.05 -1.06 9.47
C LYS A 252 -14.96 -2.03 10.64
N ILE A 253 -14.27 -1.60 11.70
CA ILE A 253 -14.13 -2.34 12.95
C ILE A 253 -14.97 -1.62 14.01
N ILE A 254 -15.83 -2.35 14.70
CA ILE A 254 -16.73 -1.78 15.70
C ILE A 254 -16.61 -2.55 17.02
N ARG A 255 -16.76 -1.84 18.12
CA ARG A 255 -17.00 -2.46 19.44
C ARG A 255 -18.51 -2.50 19.69
N LYS A 256 -19.03 -3.71 19.91
CA LYS A 256 -20.42 -3.93 20.24
C LYS A 256 -20.74 -3.49 21.68
N THR A 257 -22.00 -3.36 21.99
CA THR A 257 -22.48 -3.00 23.35
C THR A 257 -22.10 -4.01 24.45
N ASN A 258 -21.90 -5.29 24.06
CA ASN A 258 -21.41 -6.34 24.97
C ASN A 258 -19.86 -6.35 25.12
N GLY A 259 -19.15 -5.43 24.46
CA GLY A 259 -17.69 -5.32 24.50
C GLY A 259 -16.96 -6.03 23.36
N ASP A 260 -17.60 -6.95 22.65
CA ASP A 260 -16.99 -7.71 21.55
C ASP A 260 -16.57 -6.80 20.40
N ILE A 261 -15.45 -7.15 19.78
CA ILE A 261 -15.00 -6.52 18.53
C ILE A 261 -15.59 -7.27 17.34
N GLN A 262 -16.07 -6.51 16.37
CA GLN A 262 -16.56 -7.06 15.11
C GLN A 262 -15.95 -6.28 13.94
N MET A 263 -15.32 -7.02 13.04
CA MET A 263 -14.94 -6.53 11.71
C MET A 263 -16.14 -6.74 10.76
N LEU A 264 -16.56 -5.68 10.07
CA LEU A 264 -17.58 -5.76 9.04
C LEU A 264 -16.95 -6.18 7.70
N PRO A 265 -17.74 -6.67 6.74
CA PRO A 265 -17.23 -7.05 5.41
C PRO A 265 -16.42 -5.92 4.76
N ILE A 266 -15.34 -6.29 4.10
CA ILE A 266 -14.51 -5.34 3.36
C ILE A 266 -15.32 -4.78 2.19
N THR A 267 -15.20 -3.48 1.98
CA THR A 267 -15.72 -2.81 0.78
C THR A 267 -14.55 -2.33 -0.09
N PHE A 268 -14.74 -2.37 -1.39
CA PHE A 268 -13.70 -2.00 -2.34
C PHE A 268 -14.18 -0.88 -3.27
N THR A 269 -13.29 0.07 -3.55
CA THR A 269 -13.48 1.08 -4.57
C THR A 269 -12.40 0.90 -5.63
N TYR A 270 -12.79 0.70 -6.89
CA TYR A 270 -11.85 0.65 -8.00
C TYR A 270 -11.32 2.04 -8.32
N LEU A 271 -10.01 2.12 -8.46
CA LEU A 271 -9.27 3.34 -8.77
C LEU A 271 -8.65 3.24 -10.16
N TRP A 272 -8.62 4.35 -10.86
CA TRP A 272 -7.88 4.53 -12.11
C TRP A 272 -6.76 5.56 -11.93
N CYS A 273 -5.53 5.18 -12.20
CA CYS A 273 -4.43 6.12 -12.29
C CYS A 273 -4.39 6.73 -13.69
N SER A 274 -5.06 7.86 -13.88
CA SER A 274 -4.98 8.64 -15.10
C SER A 274 -3.62 9.32 -15.18
N ARG A 275 -3.03 9.30 -16.39
CA ARG A 275 -1.73 9.90 -16.68
C ARG A 275 -1.88 11.25 -17.35
N PRO A 276 -0.81 12.07 -17.38
CA PRO A 276 -0.81 13.35 -18.10
C PRO A 276 -1.34 13.24 -19.52
N GLY A 277 -2.30 14.09 -19.88
CA GLY A 277 -3.03 14.09 -21.14
C GLY A 277 -4.25 13.14 -21.15
N GLY A 278 -4.51 12.42 -20.05
CA GLY A 278 -5.72 11.62 -19.86
C GLY A 278 -6.86 12.44 -19.27
N TYR A 279 -7.13 12.29 -17.97
CA TYR A 279 -8.14 13.11 -17.29
C TYR A 279 -7.69 14.60 -17.24
N SER A 280 -6.43 14.83 -16.90
CA SER A 280 -5.81 16.16 -16.80
C SER A 280 -4.39 16.16 -17.38
N ASP A 281 -3.63 17.23 -17.18
CA ASP A 281 -2.20 17.30 -17.52
C ASP A 281 -1.29 16.70 -16.45
N HIS A 282 -1.86 16.17 -15.38
CA HIS A 282 -1.16 15.59 -14.24
C HIS A 282 -1.58 14.14 -13.99
N TYR A 283 -0.79 13.41 -13.19
CA TYR A 283 -1.24 12.16 -12.65
C TYR A 283 -2.40 12.40 -11.69
N THR A 284 -3.46 11.61 -11.82
CA THR A 284 -4.68 11.77 -11.03
C THR A 284 -5.29 10.41 -10.75
N VAL A 285 -5.58 10.12 -9.49
CA VAL A 285 -6.27 8.88 -9.07
C VAL A 285 -7.77 9.14 -9.01
N ILE A 286 -8.52 8.39 -9.80
CA ILE A 286 -9.96 8.59 -10.01
C ILE A 286 -10.72 7.37 -9.50
N PRO A 287 -11.74 7.52 -8.63
CA PRO A 287 -12.64 6.43 -8.25
C PRO A 287 -13.56 6.10 -9.45
N ILE A 288 -13.34 4.95 -10.09
CA ILE A 288 -13.89 4.63 -11.42
C ILE A 288 -15.41 4.76 -11.44
N LYS A 289 -16.11 4.18 -10.46
CA LYS A 289 -17.58 4.17 -10.39
C LYS A 289 -18.21 5.57 -10.46
N LYS A 290 -17.57 6.56 -9.83
CA LYS A 290 -18.04 7.96 -9.84
C LYS A 290 -17.86 8.65 -11.20
N TYR A 291 -17.12 8.04 -12.14
CA TYR A 291 -16.73 8.63 -13.43
C TYR A 291 -17.18 7.83 -14.66
N LEU A 292 -18.00 6.78 -14.50
CA LEU A 292 -18.44 5.92 -15.60
C LEU A 292 -19.20 6.66 -16.69
N ASP A 293 -19.95 7.73 -16.36
CA ASP A 293 -20.73 8.51 -17.31
C ASP A 293 -20.15 9.89 -17.61
N ARG A 294 -18.85 10.11 -17.29
CA ARG A 294 -18.20 11.42 -17.37
C ARG A 294 -17.11 11.52 -18.43
N ARG A 295 -17.26 10.78 -19.54
CA ARG A 295 -16.26 10.74 -20.62
C ARG A 295 -15.90 12.12 -21.18
N ASN A 296 -16.86 13.05 -21.21
CA ASN A 296 -16.70 14.42 -21.69
C ASN A 296 -15.86 15.32 -20.77
N GLU A 297 -15.60 14.90 -19.52
CA GLU A 297 -14.72 15.63 -18.58
C GLU A 297 -13.24 15.29 -18.80
N TRP A 298 -12.93 14.30 -19.65
CA TRP A 298 -11.57 13.84 -19.91
C TRP A 298 -10.92 14.64 -21.03
N LYS A 299 -9.72 15.16 -20.78
CA LYS A 299 -8.92 15.86 -21.76
C LYS A 299 -8.55 14.93 -22.93
N GLY A 300 -8.17 13.68 -22.60
CA GLY A 300 -7.88 12.62 -23.56
C GLY A 300 -8.91 11.48 -23.46
N PRO A 301 -9.93 11.46 -24.33
CA PRO A 301 -10.96 10.40 -24.32
C PRO A 301 -10.42 8.98 -24.44
N TRP A 302 -9.23 8.81 -25.00
CA TRP A 302 -8.52 7.53 -25.12
C TRP A 302 -8.19 6.89 -23.77
N ASP A 303 -7.89 7.70 -22.74
CA ASP A 303 -7.57 7.23 -21.39
C ASP A 303 -8.85 6.78 -20.67
N TYR A 304 -9.96 7.49 -20.87
CA TYR A 304 -11.28 7.04 -20.43
C TYR A 304 -11.64 5.69 -21.02
N ASP A 305 -11.54 5.54 -22.36
CA ASP A 305 -11.88 4.30 -23.04
C ASP A 305 -10.96 3.13 -22.59
N LYS A 306 -9.71 3.42 -22.27
CA LYS A 306 -8.77 2.47 -21.65
C LYS A 306 -9.21 2.10 -20.22
N MET A 307 -9.61 3.09 -19.43
CA MET A 307 -10.14 2.86 -18.07
C MET A 307 -11.29 1.89 -18.07
N ILE A 308 -12.29 2.12 -18.93
CA ILE A 308 -13.48 1.25 -19.01
C ILE A 308 -13.08 -0.19 -19.36
N ARG A 309 -12.28 -0.38 -20.41
CA ARG A 309 -11.84 -1.73 -20.82
C ARG A 309 -11.03 -2.45 -19.73
N SER A 310 -10.15 -1.73 -19.04
CA SER A 310 -9.34 -2.31 -17.97
C SER A 310 -10.19 -2.63 -16.74
N TYR A 311 -11.09 -1.73 -16.35
CA TYR A 311 -12.03 -1.94 -15.25
C TYR A 311 -12.90 -3.18 -15.43
N GLU A 312 -13.55 -3.32 -16.61
CA GLU A 312 -14.38 -4.49 -16.92
C GLU A 312 -13.58 -5.80 -16.85
N ARG A 313 -12.37 -5.80 -17.42
CA ARG A 313 -11.49 -6.96 -17.44
C ARG A 313 -11.04 -7.36 -16.03
N VAL A 314 -10.55 -6.39 -15.25
CA VAL A 314 -10.07 -6.64 -13.89
C VAL A 314 -11.22 -7.06 -12.99
N ARG A 315 -12.37 -6.38 -13.04
CA ARG A 315 -13.56 -6.73 -12.27
C ARG A 315 -14.03 -8.16 -12.57
N LYS A 316 -14.06 -8.55 -13.85
CA LYS A 316 -14.39 -9.92 -14.27
C LYS A 316 -13.37 -10.94 -13.75
N ALA A 317 -12.09 -10.61 -13.77
CA ALA A 317 -11.03 -11.54 -13.35
C ALA A 317 -10.97 -11.73 -11.84
N THR A 318 -11.20 -10.66 -11.07
CA THR A 318 -11.10 -10.67 -9.59
C THR A 318 -12.39 -11.08 -8.90
N GLY A 319 -13.54 -10.89 -9.54
CA GLY A 319 -14.87 -11.09 -8.93
C GLY A 319 -15.21 -10.09 -7.82
N ILE A 320 -14.39 -9.03 -7.64
CA ILE A 320 -14.61 -8.03 -6.60
C ILE A 320 -15.69 -7.04 -7.03
N GLU A 321 -16.67 -6.80 -6.15
CA GLU A 321 -17.69 -5.77 -6.36
C GLU A 321 -17.14 -4.38 -6.04
N ASP A 322 -17.56 -3.39 -6.84
CA ASP A 322 -17.24 -1.96 -6.66
C ASP A 322 -18.35 -1.30 -5.83
N ASN A 323 -18.03 -0.85 -4.63
CA ASN A 323 -18.99 -0.33 -3.66
C ASN A 323 -19.12 1.19 -3.69
#